data_5705ccd64b6ce74895440ca262aaad00
#
_entry.id   5705ccd64b6ce74895440ca262aaad00
#
_cell.length_a   1.000
_cell.length_b   1.000
_cell.length_c   1.000
_cell.angle_alpha   90.00
_cell.angle_beta   90.00
_cell.angle_gamma   90.00
#
_symmetry.space_group_name_H-M   'P 1'
#
loop_
_entity.id
_entity.type
_entity.pdbx_description
1 polymer ?
#
loop_
_entity_poly.entity_id
_entity_poly.type
_entity_poly.pdbx_seq_one_letter_code
_entity_poly.pdbx_strand_id
1 'polypeptide(L)'
;MSYYCRTVKFTFISEFAKKSFISQLNSSVNAIDFERGLIQRIFFDTSENQIVQIFVWPDKSSADKRMKEIGDDLLQNLRESNVKIERFEGIISEFSINPKDFSNKEN
;
A
#
# COMPACT_ATOMS: atom_id res chain seq x y z
N MET A 1 -6.74 -18.52 -11.52
CA MET A 1 -6.98 -17.16 -11.04
C MET A 1 -5.70 -16.57 -10.50
N SER A 2 -5.36 -15.38 -10.96
CA SER A 2 -4.07 -14.77 -10.61
C SER A 2 -4.27 -13.54 -9.75
N TYR A 3 -3.60 -13.52 -8.61
CA TYR A 3 -3.57 -12.33 -7.76
C TYR A 3 -2.73 -11.25 -8.42
N TYR A 4 -3.02 -10.02 -8.06
CA TYR A 4 -2.36 -8.84 -8.60
C TYR A 4 -1.66 -8.08 -7.47
N CYS A 5 -0.40 -7.71 -7.69
CA CYS A 5 0.39 -6.98 -6.71
C CYS A 5 0.63 -5.56 -7.19
N ARG A 6 0.43 -4.62 -6.30
CA ARG A 6 0.76 -3.21 -6.55
C ARG A 6 1.64 -2.71 -5.42
N THR A 7 2.85 -2.31 -5.77
CA THR A 7 3.84 -1.82 -4.81
C THR A 7 4.12 -0.37 -5.09
N VAL A 8 4.15 0.45 -4.04
CA VAL A 8 4.46 1.86 -4.17
C VAL A 8 5.47 2.25 -3.11
N LYS A 9 6.47 3.02 -3.52
CA LYS A 9 7.45 3.60 -2.61
C LYS A 9 7.29 5.10 -2.60
N PHE A 10 7.10 5.66 -1.41
CA PHE A 10 7.00 7.11 -1.21
C PHE A 10 8.28 7.61 -0.56
N THR A 11 8.82 8.69 -1.12
CA THR A 11 9.93 9.42 -0.51
C THR A 11 9.45 10.82 -0.19
N PHE A 12 9.47 11.17 1.08
CA PHE A 12 8.98 12.46 1.59
C PHE A 12 10.13 13.41 1.82
N ILE A 13 9.82 14.70 1.93
CA ILE A 13 10.84 15.72 2.19
C ILE A 13 11.37 15.65 3.62
N SER A 14 10.64 15.01 4.53
CA SER A 14 11.04 14.89 5.94
C SER A 14 10.34 13.73 6.61
N GLU A 15 10.84 13.33 7.77
CA GLU A 15 10.19 12.33 8.61
C GLU A 15 8.81 12.80 9.05
N PHE A 16 8.68 14.07 9.37
CA PHE A 16 7.42 14.64 9.79
C PHE A 16 6.36 14.54 8.70
N ALA A 17 6.73 14.89 7.47
CA ALA A 17 5.83 14.81 6.33
C ALA A 17 5.36 13.37 6.11
N LYS A 18 6.26 12.40 6.24
CA LYS A 18 5.94 10.99 6.13
C LYS A 18 4.92 10.57 7.20
N LYS A 19 5.19 10.90 8.46
CA LYS A 19 4.31 10.52 9.56
C LYS A 19 2.91 11.13 9.42
N SER A 20 2.84 12.38 8.98
CA SER A 20 1.56 13.05 8.75
C SER A 20 0.75 12.35 7.67
N PHE A 21 1.39 11.98 6.56
CA PHE A 21 0.72 11.31 5.46
C PHE A 21 0.21 9.92 5.88
N ILE A 22 1.05 9.15 6.58
CA ILE A 22 0.68 7.81 7.04
C ILE A 22 -0.48 7.87 8.02
N SER A 23 -0.48 8.83 8.92
CA SER A 23 -1.58 9.04 9.86
C SER A 23 -2.88 9.32 9.12
N GLN A 24 -2.82 10.15 8.10
CA GLN A 24 -3.99 10.47 7.27
C GLN A 24 -4.51 9.23 6.54
N LEU A 25 -3.62 8.43 5.95
CA LEU A 25 -4.00 7.20 5.28
C LEU A 25 -4.66 6.21 6.24
N ASN A 26 -4.10 6.06 7.43
CA ASN A 26 -4.64 5.11 8.41
C ASN A 26 -6.06 5.49 8.86
N SER A 27 -6.34 6.76 8.95
CA SER A 27 -7.66 7.22 9.41
C SER A 27 -8.72 7.22 8.32
N SER A 28 -8.36 7.31 7.05
CA SER A 28 -9.35 7.52 5.98
C SER A 28 -9.34 6.45 4.89
N VAL A 29 -8.18 5.94 4.51
CA VAL A 29 -8.05 5.04 3.35
C VAL A 29 -7.87 3.60 3.79
N ASN A 30 -6.90 3.34 4.67
CA ASN A 30 -6.52 1.97 5.01
C ASN A 30 -7.64 1.19 5.71
N ALA A 31 -8.52 1.88 6.40
CA ALA A 31 -9.58 1.25 7.17
C ALA A 31 -10.56 0.45 6.30
N ILE A 32 -10.75 0.83 5.06
CA ILE A 32 -11.76 0.21 4.20
C ILE A 32 -11.19 -0.61 3.05
N ASP A 33 -9.87 -0.68 2.93
CA ASP A 33 -9.26 -1.45 1.82
C ASP A 33 -9.67 -2.92 1.83
N PHE A 34 -9.72 -3.54 3.00
CA PHE A 34 -10.12 -4.95 3.10
C PHE A 34 -11.59 -5.17 2.72
N GLU A 35 -12.44 -4.20 3.01
CA GLU A 35 -13.84 -4.25 2.59
C GLU A 35 -13.98 -4.15 1.07
N ARG A 36 -12.99 -3.57 0.40
CA ARG A 36 -12.97 -3.42 -1.05
C ARG A 36 -12.30 -4.59 -1.76
N GLY A 37 -11.91 -5.63 -1.01
CA GLY A 37 -11.36 -6.84 -1.58
C GLY A 37 -9.86 -7.01 -1.47
N LEU A 38 -9.17 -6.11 -0.79
CA LEU A 38 -7.74 -6.27 -0.55
C LEU A 38 -7.51 -7.57 0.21
N ILE A 39 -6.54 -8.36 -0.24
CA ILE A 39 -6.22 -9.65 0.38
C ILE A 39 -5.17 -9.47 1.46
N GLN A 40 -4.13 -8.70 1.17
CA GLN A 40 -3.00 -8.53 2.08
C GLN A 40 -2.29 -7.21 1.78
N ARG A 41 -1.74 -6.61 2.80
CA ARG A 41 -0.86 -5.47 2.62
C ARG A 41 0.31 -5.58 3.59
N ILE A 42 1.47 -5.11 3.12
CA ILE A 42 2.69 -5.06 3.91
C ILE A 42 3.28 -3.68 3.74
N PHE A 43 3.54 -3.00 4.84
CA PHE A 43 4.18 -1.70 4.84
C PHE A 43 5.50 -1.81 5.58
N PHE A 44 6.57 -1.25 5.01
CA PHE A 44 7.84 -1.21 5.73
C PHE A 44 8.60 0.07 5.41
N ASP A 45 9.36 0.53 6.37
CA ASP A 45 10.15 1.74 6.26
C ASP A 45 11.55 1.40 5.74
N THR A 46 11.99 2.08 4.69
CA THR A 46 13.35 1.94 4.18
C THR A 46 14.27 2.98 4.79
N SER A 47 13.71 4.06 5.28
CA SER A 47 14.43 5.11 6.00
C SER A 47 13.42 5.96 6.75
N GLU A 48 13.89 6.97 7.49
CA GLU A 48 12.99 7.82 8.28
C GLU A 48 12.03 8.65 7.42
N ASN A 49 12.35 8.87 6.14
CA ASN A 49 11.49 9.63 5.24
C ASN A 49 10.95 8.82 4.06
N GLN A 50 11.09 7.49 4.10
CA GLN A 50 10.63 6.60 3.03
C GLN A 50 9.80 5.46 3.58
N ILE A 51 8.81 5.03 2.79
CA ILE A 51 8.00 3.87 3.12
C ILE A 51 7.65 3.12 1.83
N VAL A 52 7.68 1.79 1.90
CA VAL A 52 7.21 0.92 0.82
C VAL A 52 5.91 0.30 1.25
N GLN A 53 4.92 0.34 0.37
CA GLN A 53 3.61 -0.24 0.60
C GLN A 53 3.32 -1.28 -0.47
N ILE A 54 3.06 -2.51 -0.03
CA ILE A 54 2.76 -3.64 -0.90
C ILE A 54 1.29 -4.02 -0.70
N PHE A 55 0.54 -4.05 -1.80
CA PHE A 55 -0.89 -4.40 -1.77
C PHE A 55 -1.13 -5.61 -2.66
N VAL A 56 -1.80 -6.62 -2.12
CA VAL A 56 -2.20 -7.81 -2.88
C VAL A 56 -3.71 -7.80 -3.09
N TRP A 57 -4.12 -7.83 -4.36
CA TRP A 57 -5.53 -7.78 -4.77
C TRP A 57 -5.92 -9.09 -5.46
N PRO A 58 -7.22 -9.44 -5.48
CA PRO A 58 -7.70 -10.61 -6.22
C PRO A 58 -7.36 -10.54 -7.71
N ASP A 59 -7.37 -9.32 -8.27
CA ASP A 59 -7.09 -9.07 -9.68
C ASP A 59 -6.79 -7.59 -9.91
N LYS A 60 -6.35 -7.27 -11.12
CA LYS A 60 -6.04 -5.89 -11.49
C LYS A 60 -7.27 -4.99 -11.46
N SER A 61 -8.41 -5.53 -11.85
CA SER A 61 -9.67 -4.78 -11.90
C SER A 61 -10.06 -4.25 -10.52
N SER A 62 -9.93 -5.08 -9.49
CA SER A 62 -10.21 -4.65 -8.10
C SER A 62 -9.26 -3.54 -7.65
N ALA A 63 -7.98 -3.66 -7.97
CA ALA A 63 -6.99 -2.65 -7.64
C ALA A 63 -7.29 -1.32 -8.34
N ASP A 64 -7.60 -1.37 -9.62
CA ASP A 64 -7.92 -0.17 -10.40
C ASP A 64 -9.18 0.51 -9.89
N LYS A 65 -10.19 -0.28 -9.56
CA LYS A 65 -11.45 0.23 -9.04
C LYS A 65 -11.24 0.97 -7.72
N ARG A 66 -10.42 0.39 -6.83
CA ARG A 66 -10.11 1.02 -5.54
C ARG A 66 -9.34 2.31 -5.73
N MET A 67 -8.36 2.33 -6.62
CA MET A 67 -7.57 3.54 -6.90
C MET A 67 -8.46 4.64 -7.45
N LYS A 68 -9.39 4.30 -8.31
CA LYS A 68 -10.36 5.24 -8.86
C LYS A 68 -11.27 5.82 -7.78
N GLU A 69 -11.66 5.00 -6.82
CA GLU A 69 -12.50 5.41 -5.71
C GLU A 69 -11.77 6.37 -4.75
N ILE A 70 -10.50 6.06 -4.44
CA ILE A 70 -9.65 6.92 -3.60
C ILE A 70 -9.35 8.22 -4.34
N GLY A 71 -9.02 8.08 -5.60
CA GLY A 71 -9.00 9.07 -6.63
C GLY A 71 -8.12 10.29 -6.46
N ASP A 72 -8.70 11.38 -6.95
CA ASP A 72 -7.95 12.59 -7.24
C ASP A 72 -7.50 13.33 -5.99
N ASP A 73 -8.22 13.21 -4.90
CA ASP A 73 -7.87 13.92 -3.66
C ASP A 73 -6.53 13.46 -3.10
N LEU A 74 -6.31 12.14 -3.09
CA LEU A 74 -5.05 11.60 -2.60
C LEU A 74 -3.88 12.01 -3.49
N LEU A 75 -4.07 11.92 -4.81
CA LEU A 75 -3.04 12.33 -5.76
C LEU A 75 -2.72 13.81 -5.64
N GLN A 76 -3.72 14.64 -5.44
CA GLN A 76 -3.53 16.06 -5.27
C GLN A 76 -2.71 16.37 -4.01
N ASN A 77 -3.05 15.72 -2.91
CA ASN A 77 -2.31 15.88 -1.66
C ASN A 77 -0.85 15.46 -1.81
N LEU A 78 -0.59 14.38 -2.52
CA LEU A 78 0.76 13.91 -2.77
C LEU A 78 1.56 14.92 -3.58
N ARG A 79 0.97 15.48 -4.63
CA ARG A 79 1.63 16.49 -5.46
C ARG A 79 1.98 17.74 -4.66
N GLU A 80 1.06 18.19 -3.83
CA GLU A 80 1.27 19.38 -3.00
C GLU A 80 2.34 19.16 -1.93
N SER A 81 2.57 17.90 -1.54
CA SER A 81 3.56 17.55 -0.52
C SER A 81 4.95 17.29 -1.07
N ASN A 82 5.16 17.43 -2.38
CA ASN A 82 6.44 17.17 -3.03
C ASN A 82 6.96 15.76 -2.76
N VAL A 83 6.08 14.77 -2.84
CA VAL A 83 6.42 13.37 -2.60
C VAL A 83 6.91 12.73 -3.88
N LYS A 84 8.06 12.05 -3.81
CA LYS A 84 8.52 11.21 -4.91
C LYS A 84 7.81 9.87 -4.81
N ILE A 85 7.23 9.41 -5.91
CA ILE A 85 6.48 8.16 -5.96
C ILE A 85 7.13 7.22 -6.97
N GLU A 86 7.45 6.01 -6.52
CA GLU A 86 7.95 4.94 -7.38
C GLU A 86 6.96 3.78 -7.32
N ARG A 87 6.56 3.26 -8.46
CA ARG A 87 5.49 2.27 -8.53
C ARG A 87 5.91 1.05 -9.34
N PHE A 88 5.61 -0.13 -8.79
CA PHE A 88 5.83 -1.42 -9.44
C PHE A 88 4.54 -2.24 -9.30
N GLU A 89 4.11 -2.87 -10.39
CA GLU A 89 2.90 -3.68 -10.32
C GLU A 89 2.91 -4.80 -11.34
N GLY A 90 2.19 -5.87 -11.04
CA GLY A 90 2.11 -7.00 -11.93
C GLY A 90 1.31 -8.15 -11.36
N ILE A 91 1.14 -9.18 -12.18
CA ILE A 91 0.46 -10.40 -11.78
C ILE A 91 1.42 -11.23 -10.92
N ILE A 92 0.91 -11.71 -9.79
CA ILE A 92 1.72 -12.52 -8.88
C ILE A 92 1.93 -13.90 -9.48
N SER A 93 3.19 -14.27 -9.67
CA SER A 93 3.55 -15.58 -10.22
C SER A 93 3.60 -16.66 -9.15
N GLU A 94 3.88 -16.27 -7.91
CA GLU A 94 3.90 -17.21 -6.79
C GLU A 94 3.56 -16.45 -5.51
N PHE A 95 2.66 -17.02 -4.72
CA PHE A 95 2.28 -16.47 -3.43
C PHE A 95 2.34 -17.59 -2.40
N SER A 96 3.36 -17.56 -1.57
CA SER A 96 3.61 -18.61 -0.58
C SER A 96 3.74 -18.04 0.83
N ILE A 97 3.09 -18.68 1.78
CA ILE A 97 3.19 -18.34 3.19
C ILE A 97 3.56 -19.62 3.93
N ASN A 98 4.56 -19.56 4.80
CA ASN A 98 4.89 -20.68 5.65
C ASN A 98 3.94 -20.66 6.84
N PRO A 99 2.96 -21.59 6.93
CA PRO A 99 1.98 -21.58 8.00
C PRO A 99 2.61 -21.77 9.38
N LYS A 100 3.69 -22.49 9.44
CA LYS A 100 4.37 -22.82 10.70
C LYS A 100 5.02 -21.57 11.31
N ASP A 101 5.75 -20.80 10.49
CA ASP A 101 6.39 -19.57 10.96
C ASP A 101 5.37 -18.50 11.27
N PHE A 102 4.33 -18.43 10.47
CA PHE A 102 3.28 -17.46 10.65
C PHE A 102 2.55 -17.66 11.98
N SER A 103 2.22 -18.90 12.33
CA SER A 103 1.52 -19.18 13.57
C SER A 103 2.38 -18.90 14.82
N ASN A 104 3.70 -19.03 14.71
CA ASN A 104 4.61 -18.76 15.83
C ASN A 104 4.71 -17.27 16.16
N LYS A 105 4.42 -16.39 15.22
CA LYS A 105 4.50 -14.95 15.42
C LYS A 105 3.30 -14.36 16.13
N GLU A 106 2.30 -15.15 16.37
CA GLU A 106 1.10 -14.73 17.09
C GLU A 106 1.33 -14.52 18.58
N ASN A 107 2.44 -14.93 19.09
CA ASN A 107 2.75 -14.85 20.51
C ASN A 107 3.28 -13.51 20.96
#